data_2b337be78724f36f64b5234ee80a689c
#
_entry.id   2b337be78724f36f64b5234ee80a689c
#
_cell.length_a   1.000
_cell.length_b   1.000
_cell.length_c   1.000
_cell.angle_alpha   90.00
_cell.angle_beta   90.00
_cell.angle_gamma   90.00
#
_symmetry.space_group_name_H-M   'P 1'
#
loop_
_entity.id
_entity.type
_entity.pdbx_description
1 polymer ?
#
loop_
_entity_poly.entity_id
_entity_poly.type
_entity_poly.pdbx_seq_one_letter_code
_entity_poly.pdbx_strand_id
1 'polypeptide(L)'
;MIERVIILDAVDPVTFYGVNNANVQVIKNLFPKVRIAARGNVMKVIGDEKETELFEQKIKQLEKYCAEYNQLGEEVIIDIIKGDEPQTVKPLENLIIYGVNGKPITGRTPNQQKLVEAFAHNDLTFALGPAGSGKTYVAIALAVKALKNKEVKKIILSRPAVEAGEKLGFLPGDMKDKIDPYLQPLYDALEDMIPAAKLKEYMESNVIQIAPLAFMRGRTLSDAVIILDEAQNTTTHQIKMFLTRLGMNAKMIVTGDMTQIDLPASQTSGLVQAIGILKNVEGCLLYTSDAADD
;
A
#
# COMPACT_ATOMS: atom_id res chain seq x y z
N MET A 1 -37.54 -1.70 -20.56
CA MET A 1 -36.67 -2.21 -19.48
C MET A 1 -35.34 -2.58 -20.10
N ILE A 2 -34.26 -2.07 -19.56
CA ILE A 2 -32.90 -2.40 -19.98
C ILE A 2 -32.17 -3.08 -18.80
N GLU A 3 -31.21 -3.92 -19.14
CA GLU A 3 -30.25 -4.50 -18.17
C GLU A 3 -28.92 -3.77 -18.30
N ARG A 4 -28.35 -3.35 -17.17
CA ARG A 4 -26.97 -2.85 -17.10
C ARG A 4 -26.16 -3.72 -16.13
N VAL A 5 -24.90 -3.89 -16.44
CA VAL A 5 -23.94 -4.64 -15.63
C VAL A 5 -22.88 -3.65 -15.15
N ILE A 6 -22.73 -3.54 -13.83
CA ILE A 6 -21.74 -2.68 -13.18
C ILE A 6 -20.72 -3.60 -12.51
N ILE A 7 -19.45 -3.37 -12.76
CA ILE A 7 -18.34 -4.12 -12.18
C ILE A 7 -17.67 -3.24 -11.14
N LEU A 8 -17.55 -3.75 -9.92
CA LEU A 8 -16.84 -3.09 -8.81
C LEU A 8 -15.37 -3.47 -8.86
N ASP A 9 -14.56 -2.65 -9.53
CA ASP A 9 -13.13 -2.94 -9.72
C ASP A 9 -12.22 -2.25 -8.69
N ALA A 10 -12.69 -1.12 -8.15
CA ALA A 10 -11.88 -0.28 -7.27
C ALA A 10 -11.97 -0.69 -5.79
N VAL A 11 -12.92 -1.54 -5.41
CA VAL A 11 -13.23 -1.85 -4.01
C VAL A 11 -13.34 -3.36 -3.77
N ASP A 12 -13.13 -3.76 -2.51
CA ASP A 12 -13.50 -5.11 -2.08
C ASP A 12 -15.04 -5.24 -2.00
N PRO A 13 -15.64 -6.23 -2.68
CA PRO A 13 -17.08 -6.41 -2.67
C PRO A 13 -17.66 -6.63 -1.27
N VAL A 14 -16.94 -7.27 -0.37
CA VAL A 14 -17.41 -7.50 1.01
C VAL A 14 -17.53 -6.18 1.76
N THR A 15 -16.55 -5.30 1.61
CA THR A 15 -16.57 -3.95 2.20
C THR A 15 -17.69 -3.11 1.59
N PHE A 16 -17.90 -3.18 0.29
CA PHE A 16 -18.94 -2.42 -0.41
C PHE A 16 -20.35 -2.90 -0.07
N TYR A 17 -20.57 -4.22 -0.08
CA TYR A 17 -21.89 -4.80 0.21
C TYR A 17 -22.25 -4.79 1.70
N GLY A 18 -21.25 -4.69 2.56
CA GLY A 18 -21.41 -4.75 4.02
C GLY A 18 -21.66 -6.17 4.53
N VAL A 19 -21.59 -6.33 5.85
CA VAL A 19 -21.84 -7.61 6.51
C VAL A 19 -23.24 -8.10 6.18
N ASN A 20 -23.36 -9.35 5.75
CA ASN A 20 -24.65 -9.95 5.31
C ASN A 20 -25.37 -9.15 4.20
N ASN A 21 -24.63 -8.45 3.34
CA ASN A 21 -25.17 -7.58 2.29
C ASN A 21 -26.06 -6.43 2.82
N ALA A 22 -25.84 -5.96 4.02
CA ALA A 22 -26.64 -4.90 4.64
C ALA A 22 -26.72 -3.64 3.75
N ASN A 23 -25.59 -3.20 3.20
CA ASN A 23 -25.54 -2.04 2.31
C ASN A 23 -26.34 -2.24 1.01
N VAL A 24 -26.34 -3.46 0.48
CA VAL A 24 -27.14 -3.79 -0.72
C VAL A 24 -28.63 -3.66 -0.42
N GLN A 25 -29.07 -4.00 0.80
CA GLN A 25 -30.49 -3.85 1.18
C GLN A 25 -30.85 -2.36 1.29
N VAL A 26 -29.99 -1.54 1.87
CA VAL A 26 -30.19 -0.07 1.92
C VAL A 26 -30.30 0.49 0.49
N ILE A 27 -29.37 0.12 -0.39
CA ILE A 27 -29.39 0.56 -1.79
C ILE A 27 -30.68 0.12 -2.49
N LYS A 28 -31.13 -1.14 -2.30
CA LYS A 28 -32.40 -1.63 -2.86
C LYS A 28 -33.62 -0.84 -2.39
N ASN A 29 -33.65 -0.47 -1.11
CA ASN A 29 -34.73 0.33 -0.54
C ASN A 29 -34.82 1.73 -1.14
N LEU A 30 -33.65 2.31 -1.48
CA LEU A 30 -33.54 3.65 -2.07
C LEU A 30 -33.81 3.68 -3.58
N PHE A 31 -33.75 2.51 -4.24
CA PHE A 31 -34.07 2.36 -5.67
C PHE A 31 -35.19 1.35 -5.92
N PRO A 32 -36.43 1.64 -5.47
CA PRO A 32 -37.56 0.67 -5.56
C PRO A 32 -38.01 0.38 -6.99
N LYS A 33 -37.65 1.22 -7.95
CA LYS A 33 -38.05 1.07 -9.36
C LYS A 33 -37.12 0.19 -10.20
N VAL A 34 -36.03 -0.28 -9.64
CA VAL A 34 -35.09 -1.16 -10.33
C VAL A 34 -34.89 -2.48 -9.58
N ARG A 35 -34.65 -3.55 -10.34
CA ARG A 35 -34.29 -4.86 -9.77
C ARG A 35 -32.79 -4.98 -9.72
N ILE A 36 -32.26 -5.26 -8.56
CA ILE A 36 -30.80 -5.32 -8.30
C ILE A 36 -30.41 -6.73 -7.89
N ALA A 37 -29.46 -7.33 -8.58
CA ALA A 37 -28.81 -8.57 -8.23
C ALA A 37 -27.29 -8.33 -8.12
N ALA A 38 -26.72 -8.67 -6.96
CA ALA A 38 -25.28 -8.52 -6.70
C ALA A 38 -24.66 -9.90 -6.44
N ARG A 39 -23.56 -10.20 -7.13
CA ARG A 39 -22.80 -11.45 -6.93
C ARG A 39 -21.32 -11.23 -7.23
N GLY A 40 -20.45 -11.52 -6.26
CA GLY A 40 -19.02 -11.21 -6.36
C GLY A 40 -18.83 -9.71 -6.59
N ASN A 41 -18.02 -9.32 -7.55
CA ASN A 41 -17.82 -7.92 -7.91
C ASN A 41 -18.80 -7.38 -8.97
N VAL A 42 -19.83 -8.14 -9.33
CA VAL A 42 -20.78 -7.77 -10.38
C VAL A 42 -22.13 -7.39 -9.79
N MET A 43 -22.63 -6.22 -10.15
CA MET A 43 -23.99 -5.78 -9.88
C MET A 43 -24.76 -5.69 -11.19
N LYS A 44 -25.88 -6.42 -11.28
CA LYS A 44 -26.85 -6.30 -12.40
C LYS A 44 -28.03 -5.48 -11.95
N VAL A 45 -28.44 -4.54 -12.78
CA VAL A 45 -29.62 -3.71 -12.56
C VAL A 45 -30.55 -3.77 -13.76
N ILE A 46 -31.84 -3.95 -13.52
CA ILE A 46 -32.89 -4.02 -14.54
C ILE A 46 -33.94 -2.99 -14.19
N GLY A 47 -34.29 -2.15 -15.13
CA GLY A 47 -35.30 -1.08 -14.98
C GLY A 47 -35.47 -0.23 -16.22
N ASP A 48 -36.08 0.94 -16.05
CA ASP A 48 -36.16 1.94 -17.12
C ASP A 48 -34.81 2.59 -17.34
N GLU A 49 -34.56 3.12 -18.52
CA GLU A 49 -33.26 3.68 -18.93
C GLU A 49 -32.77 4.76 -17.97
N LYS A 50 -33.62 5.73 -17.65
CA LYS A 50 -33.28 6.84 -16.75
C LYS A 50 -32.94 6.35 -15.32
N GLU A 51 -33.73 5.41 -14.80
CA GLU A 51 -33.51 4.86 -13.45
C GLU A 51 -32.23 4.02 -13.38
N THR A 52 -31.94 3.22 -14.40
CA THR A 52 -30.70 2.42 -14.45
C THR A 52 -29.45 3.28 -14.66
N GLU A 53 -29.55 4.38 -15.40
CA GLU A 53 -28.45 5.35 -15.56
C GLU A 53 -28.15 6.09 -14.26
N LEU A 54 -29.20 6.58 -13.58
CA LEU A 54 -29.04 7.21 -12.27
C LEU A 54 -28.43 6.24 -11.26
N PHE A 55 -28.90 4.99 -11.25
CA PHE A 55 -28.35 3.95 -10.39
C PHE A 55 -26.84 3.76 -10.65
N GLU A 56 -26.44 3.61 -11.91
CA GLU A 56 -25.03 3.44 -12.27
C GLU A 56 -24.16 4.62 -11.79
N GLN A 57 -24.63 5.85 -11.99
CA GLN A 57 -23.94 7.05 -11.54
C GLN A 57 -23.76 7.05 -10.01
N LYS A 58 -24.79 6.72 -9.26
CA LYS A 58 -24.76 6.67 -7.80
C LYS A 58 -23.87 5.54 -7.28
N ILE A 59 -23.90 4.36 -7.90
CA ILE A 59 -23.01 3.26 -7.52
C ILE A 59 -21.53 3.64 -7.77
N LYS A 60 -21.21 4.33 -8.86
CA LYS A 60 -19.84 4.84 -9.10
C LYS A 60 -19.40 5.86 -8.05
N GLN A 61 -20.31 6.72 -7.55
CA GLN A 61 -20.01 7.64 -6.47
C GLN A 61 -19.75 6.90 -5.15
N LEU A 62 -20.58 5.90 -4.83
CA LEU A 62 -20.39 5.03 -3.65
C LEU A 62 -19.08 4.23 -3.75
N GLU A 63 -18.76 3.70 -4.93
CA GLU A 63 -17.52 2.98 -5.17
C GLU A 63 -16.30 3.87 -4.93
N LYS A 64 -16.32 5.10 -5.46
CA LYS A 64 -15.26 6.08 -5.25
C LYS A 64 -15.07 6.39 -3.76
N TYR A 65 -16.15 6.64 -3.04
CA TYR A 65 -16.11 6.88 -1.60
C TYR A 65 -15.54 5.66 -0.84
N CYS A 66 -16.04 4.46 -1.14
CA CYS A 66 -15.58 3.24 -0.51
C CYS A 66 -14.09 2.96 -0.78
N ALA A 67 -13.61 3.24 -1.99
CA ALA A 67 -12.20 3.10 -2.35
C ALA A 67 -11.30 4.07 -1.58
N GLU A 68 -11.78 5.29 -1.35
CA GLU A 68 -11.04 6.32 -0.62
C GLU A 68 -10.97 6.01 0.88
N TYR A 69 -12.12 5.73 1.49
CA TYR A 69 -12.24 5.60 2.95
C TYR A 69 -12.14 4.17 3.47
N ASN A 70 -12.10 3.14 2.60
CA ASN A 70 -12.14 1.70 2.93
C ASN A 70 -13.32 1.31 3.85
N GLN A 71 -14.41 2.05 3.78
CA GLN A 71 -15.65 1.78 4.51
C GLN A 71 -16.84 2.38 3.76
N LEU A 72 -18.02 1.81 4.00
CA LEU A 72 -19.28 2.31 3.45
C LEU A 72 -20.39 2.07 4.48
N GLY A 73 -20.82 3.12 5.16
CA GLY A 73 -21.90 3.07 6.15
C GLY A 73 -23.25 3.44 5.55
N GLU A 74 -24.33 3.06 6.24
CA GLU A 74 -25.71 3.31 5.80
C GLU A 74 -25.99 4.80 5.60
N GLU A 75 -25.55 5.67 6.52
CA GLU A 75 -25.76 7.12 6.43
C GLU A 75 -25.12 7.69 5.15
N VAL A 76 -23.89 7.30 4.86
CA VAL A 76 -23.17 7.72 3.66
C VAL A 76 -23.88 7.28 2.38
N ILE A 77 -24.41 6.05 2.37
CA ILE A 77 -25.18 5.54 1.24
C ILE A 77 -26.42 6.42 1.01
N ILE A 78 -27.13 6.74 2.07
CA ILE A 78 -28.34 7.58 2.03
C ILE A 78 -28.00 8.97 1.49
N ASP A 79 -26.97 9.64 2.03
CA ASP A 79 -26.56 10.97 1.64
C ASP A 79 -26.17 11.02 0.16
N ILE A 80 -25.26 10.14 -0.29
CA ILE A 80 -24.81 10.10 -1.68
C ILE A 80 -25.98 9.83 -2.63
N ILE A 81 -26.88 8.89 -2.32
CA ILE A 81 -28.01 8.56 -3.20
C ILE A 81 -29.00 9.71 -3.27
N LYS A 82 -29.28 10.40 -2.15
CA LYS A 82 -30.16 11.57 -2.14
C LYS A 82 -29.54 12.80 -2.81
N GLY A 83 -28.24 12.83 -2.99
CA GLY A 83 -27.51 13.95 -3.59
C GLY A 83 -26.96 14.93 -2.58
N ASP A 84 -27.03 14.59 -1.31
CA ASP A 84 -26.40 15.34 -0.24
C ASP A 84 -24.88 15.04 -0.24
N GLU A 85 -24.07 16.01 0.17
CA GLU A 85 -22.68 15.73 0.46
C GLU A 85 -22.62 14.90 1.75
N PRO A 86 -22.05 13.66 1.69
CA PRO A 86 -21.88 12.89 2.92
C PRO A 86 -21.12 13.76 3.91
N GLN A 87 -21.52 13.74 5.19
CA GLN A 87 -20.79 14.45 6.22
C GLN A 87 -19.35 13.94 6.20
N THR A 88 -18.50 14.64 5.45
CA THR A 88 -17.11 14.28 5.29
C THR A 88 -16.48 14.30 6.66
N VAL A 89 -15.94 13.16 7.06
CA VAL A 89 -15.00 13.11 8.18
C VAL A 89 -14.01 14.24 7.92
N LYS A 90 -13.94 15.23 8.83
CA LYS A 90 -13.00 16.36 8.70
C LYS A 90 -11.67 15.80 8.28
N PRO A 91 -11.03 16.37 7.24
CA PRO A 91 -9.73 15.89 6.82
C PRO A 91 -8.82 15.80 8.04
N LEU A 92 -8.42 14.59 8.39
CA LEU A 92 -7.50 14.39 9.50
C LEU A 92 -6.15 15.00 9.09
N GLU A 93 -5.61 15.84 9.95
CA GLU A 93 -4.27 16.36 9.75
C GLU A 93 -3.29 15.19 9.56
N ASN A 94 -2.40 15.34 8.58
CA ASN A 94 -1.37 14.35 8.27
C ASN A 94 -1.88 12.96 7.84
N LEU A 95 -3.10 12.87 7.31
CA LEU A 95 -3.65 11.63 6.80
C LEU A 95 -2.84 11.16 5.58
N ILE A 96 -2.40 9.90 5.62
CA ILE A 96 -1.75 9.24 4.48
C ILE A 96 -2.82 8.50 3.69
N ILE A 97 -3.48 7.53 4.32
CA ILE A 97 -4.58 6.73 3.73
C ILE A 97 -5.57 6.30 4.82
N TYR A 98 -6.72 5.81 4.40
CA TYR A 98 -7.58 4.98 5.24
C TYR A 98 -7.26 3.51 5.01
N GLY A 99 -6.90 2.81 6.09
CA GLY A 99 -6.66 1.37 6.13
C GLY A 99 -7.97 0.56 6.20
N VAL A 100 -7.86 -0.70 6.55
CA VAL A 100 -9.00 -1.62 6.67
C VAL A 100 -10.00 -1.08 7.69
N ASN A 101 -11.30 -1.25 7.40
CA ASN A 101 -12.41 -0.73 8.21
C ASN A 101 -12.38 0.80 8.45
N GLY A 102 -11.80 1.56 7.53
CA GLY A 102 -11.73 3.01 7.62
C GLY A 102 -10.78 3.54 8.70
N LYS A 103 -9.89 2.71 9.24
CA LYS A 103 -8.89 3.13 10.22
C LYS A 103 -7.92 4.16 9.60
N PRO A 104 -7.83 5.38 10.12
CA PRO A 104 -6.92 6.36 9.55
C PRO A 104 -5.46 6.02 9.84
N ILE A 105 -4.63 6.08 8.80
CA ILE A 105 -3.18 5.94 8.89
C ILE A 105 -2.58 7.30 8.61
N THR A 106 -1.91 7.85 9.62
CA THR A 106 -1.41 9.23 9.63
C THR A 106 0.09 9.26 9.89
N GLY A 107 0.76 10.31 9.45
CA GLY A 107 2.10 10.66 9.89
C GLY A 107 2.04 11.22 11.32
N ARG A 108 2.21 10.37 12.34
CA ARG A 108 2.00 10.71 13.75
C ARG A 108 3.09 11.62 14.32
N THR A 109 4.33 11.41 13.91
CA THR A 109 5.48 12.20 14.39
C THR A 109 5.91 13.20 13.32
N PRO A 110 6.59 14.31 13.70
CA PRO A 110 7.17 15.25 12.73
C PRO A 110 8.07 14.56 11.71
N ASN A 111 8.75 13.51 12.14
CA ASN A 111 9.65 12.74 11.33
C ASN A 111 8.93 11.90 10.27
N GLN A 112 7.81 11.27 10.64
CA GLN A 112 6.96 10.56 9.68
C GLN A 112 6.34 11.55 8.67
N GLN A 113 5.98 12.76 9.07
CA GLN A 113 5.45 13.80 8.19
C GLN A 113 6.49 14.26 7.17
N LYS A 114 7.74 14.47 7.60
CA LYS A 114 8.86 14.76 6.69
C LYS A 114 9.09 13.63 5.67
N LEU A 115 8.90 12.36 6.07
CA LEU A 115 8.99 11.23 5.12
C LEU A 115 7.87 11.32 4.06
N VAL A 116 6.66 11.71 4.46
CA VAL A 116 5.53 11.92 3.53
C VAL A 116 5.86 13.02 2.53
N GLU A 117 6.38 14.16 2.98
CA GLU A 117 6.80 15.28 2.13
C GLU A 117 7.97 14.89 1.21
N ALA A 118 8.97 14.18 1.76
CA ALA A 118 10.11 13.70 1.01
C ALA A 118 9.70 12.81 -0.16
N PHE A 119 8.80 11.86 0.08
CA PHE A 119 8.29 10.96 -0.95
C PHE A 119 7.56 11.71 -2.08
N ALA A 120 6.83 12.77 -1.76
CA ALA A 120 6.12 13.54 -2.77
C ALA A 120 7.07 14.17 -3.81
N HIS A 121 8.24 14.66 -3.37
CA HIS A 121 9.14 15.50 -4.17
C HIS A 121 10.39 14.80 -4.71
N ASN A 122 10.68 13.57 -4.28
CA ASN A 122 11.90 12.86 -4.66
C ASN A 122 11.61 11.49 -5.28
N ASP A 123 12.50 11.03 -6.15
CA ASP A 123 12.43 9.70 -6.75
C ASP A 123 13.08 8.63 -5.85
N LEU A 124 14.07 9.04 -5.05
CA LEU A 124 14.76 8.18 -4.09
C LEU A 124 14.76 8.84 -2.71
N THR A 125 14.21 8.14 -1.73
CA THR A 125 14.14 8.60 -0.34
C THR A 125 14.76 7.57 0.59
N PHE A 126 15.70 8.00 1.43
CA PHE A 126 16.25 7.20 2.53
C PHE A 126 15.57 7.61 3.82
N ALA A 127 14.88 6.68 4.47
CA ALA A 127 14.23 6.87 5.75
C ALA A 127 15.01 6.10 6.84
N LEU A 128 15.83 6.80 7.59
CA LEU A 128 16.71 6.22 8.59
C LEU A 128 16.23 6.56 10.00
N GLY A 129 16.42 5.65 10.94
CA GLY A 129 16.10 5.87 12.33
C GLY A 129 16.00 4.55 13.11
N PRO A 130 15.75 4.61 14.43
CA PRO A 130 15.67 3.44 15.28
C PRO A 130 14.54 2.49 14.91
N ALA A 131 14.63 1.24 15.36
CA ALA A 131 13.52 0.29 15.25
C ALA A 131 12.29 0.83 15.99
N GLY A 132 11.09 0.48 15.52
CA GLY A 132 9.83 0.92 16.13
C GLY A 132 9.35 2.33 15.70
N SER A 133 10.19 3.16 15.06
CA SER A 133 9.79 4.51 14.61
C SER A 133 8.77 4.54 13.45
N GLY A 134 8.31 3.39 12.99
CA GLY A 134 7.25 3.27 11.98
C GLY A 134 7.68 3.57 10.54
N LYS A 135 8.97 3.65 10.23
CA LYS A 135 9.52 3.95 8.88
C LYS A 135 8.93 3.06 7.80
N THR A 136 9.02 1.76 8.01
CA THR A 136 8.54 0.75 7.07
C THR A 136 7.03 0.83 6.89
N TYR A 137 6.29 1.01 7.98
CA TYR A 137 4.84 1.13 7.95
C TYR A 137 4.37 2.37 7.17
N VAL A 138 4.99 3.53 7.41
CA VAL A 138 4.70 4.77 6.66
C VAL A 138 5.11 4.62 5.19
N ALA A 139 6.26 4.02 4.90
CA ALA A 139 6.70 3.78 3.52
C ALA A 139 5.68 2.90 2.75
N ILE A 140 5.17 1.84 3.37
CA ILE A 140 4.15 0.98 2.77
C ILE A 140 2.83 1.75 2.59
N ALA A 141 2.42 2.58 3.57
CA ALA A 141 1.23 3.41 3.45
C ALA A 141 1.32 4.39 2.26
N LEU A 142 2.48 5.00 2.04
CA LEU A 142 2.73 5.86 0.88
C LEU A 142 2.65 5.09 -0.45
N ALA A 143 3.21 3.89 -0.48
CA ALA A 143 3.13 3.02 -1.66
C ALA A 143 1.68 2.61 -1.98
N VAL A 144 0.91 2.24 -0.96
CA VAL A 144 -0.51 1.89 -1.11
C VAL A 144 -1.31 3.10 -1.57
N LYS A 145 -1.02 4.31 -1.04
CA LYS A 145 -1.64 5.56 -1.50
C LYS A 145 -1.38 5.81 -2.99
N ALA A 146 -0.13 5.72 -3.41
CA ALA A 146 0.26 5.91 -4.81
C ALA A 146 -0.41 4.88 -5.75
N LEU A 147 -0.54 3.62 -5.31
CA LEU A 147 -1.26 2.59 -6.05
C LEU A 147 -2.76 2.89 -6.15
N LYS A 148 -3.41 3.26 -5.03
CA LYS A 148 -4.84 3.63 -5.00
C LYS A 148 -5.13 4.84 -5.90
N ASN A 149 -4.24 5.83 -5.90
CA ASN A 149 -4.34 7.01 -6.74
C ASN A 149 -3.99 6.76 -8.22
N LYS A 150 -3.57 5.52 -8.58
CA LYS A 150 -3.12 5.15 -9.93
C LYS A 150 -1.90 5.96 -10.40
N GLU A 151 -1.11 6.49 -9.48
CA GLU A 151 0.16 7.16 -9.77
C GLU A 151 1.21 6.14 -10.23
N VAL A 152 1.12 4.91 -9.71
CA VAL A 152 1.93 3.76 -10.09
C VAL A 152 1.05 2.55 -10.33
N LYS A 153 1.61 1.54 -11.02
CA LYS A 153 0.92 0.28 -11.34
C LYS A 153 1.30 -0.87 -10.41
N LYS A 154 2.40 -0.72 -9.67
CA LYS A 154 2.95 -1.82 -8.85
C LYS A 154 3.54 -1.30 -7.54
N ILE A 155 3.53 -2.19 -6.55
CA ILE A 155 4.32 -2.06 -5.31
C ILE A 155 5.28 -3.23 -5.25
N ILE A 156 6.56 -2.95 -4.98
CA ILE A 156 7.60 -3.96 -4.87
C ILE A 156 8.28 -3.78 -3.53
N LEU A 157 8.11 -4.76 -2.65
CA LEU A 157 8.69 -4.79 -1.31
C LEU A 157 9.84 -5.79 -1.29
N SER A 158 10.96 -5.36 -0.76
CA SER A 158 12.15 -6.19 -0.67
C SER A 158 12.84 -6.03 0.67
N ARG A 159 13.45 -7.10 1.12
CA ARG A 159 14.26 -7.13 2.35
C ARG A 159 15.49 -7.99 2.12
N PRO A 160 16.68 -7.62 2.61
CA PRO A 160 17.82 -8.51 2.59
C PRO A 160 17.53 -9.74 3.46
N ALA A 161 17.82 -10.93 2.95
CA ALA A 161 17.84 -12.11 3.78
C ALA A 161 19.16 -12.09 4.56
N VAL A 162 19.10 -11.78 5.85
CA VAL A 162 20.25 -11.81 6.73
C VAL A 162 20.21 -13.09 7.53
N GLU A 163 21.28 -13.85 7.49
CA GLU A 163 21.47 -14.98 8.37
C GLU A 163 21.84 -14.45 9.77
N ALA A 164 20.84 -14.22 10.63
CA ALA A 164 21.07 -13.82 12.02
C ALA A 164 21.66 -15.02 12.81
N GLY A 165 22.94 -15.32 12.60
CA GLY A 165 23.66 -16.40 13.29
C GLY A 165 23.30 -17.83 12.88
N GLU A 166 22.16 -18.04 12.22
CA GLU A 166 21.75 -19.34 11.67
C GLU A 166 21.82 -19.32 10.16
N LYS A 167 22.63 -20.21 9.60
CA LYS A 167 22.70 -20.34 8.14
C LYS A 167 21.36 -20.85 7.60
N LEU A 168 20.69 -20.08 6.74
CA LEU A 168 19.45 -20.46 6.06
C LEU A 168 19.46 -21.89 5.50
N GLY A 169 20.65 -22.42 5.20
CA GLY A 169 20.85 -23.80 4.76
C GLY A 169 20.50 -24.88 5.78
N PHE A 170 20.42 -24.59 7.08
CA PHE A 170 20.12 -25.54 8.15
C PHE A 170 18.64 -25.59 8.57
N LEU A 171 17.81 -24.64 8.13
CA LEU A 171 16.38 -24.69 8.40
C LEU A 171 15.69 -25.74 7.50
N PRO A 172 14.77 -26.55 8.03
CA PRO A 172 13.97 -27.46 7.22
C PRO A 172 12.98 -26.70 6.33
N GLY A 173 12.65 -27.25 5.17
CA GLY A 173 11.72 -26.67 4.21
C GLY A 173 12.37 -26.09 2.96
N ASP A 174 11.53 -25.67 2.00
CA ASP A 174 11.96 -25.02 0.78
C ASP A 174 12.51 -23.62 1.04
N MET A 175 13.27 -23.06 0.08
CA MET A 175 13.86 -21.73 0.19
C MET A 175 12.80 -20.65 0.51
N LYS A 176 11.59 -20.81 -0.04
CA LYS A 176 10.46 -19.91 0.21
C LYS A 176 10.02 -19.97 1.68
N ASP A 177 9.82 -21.15 2.22
CA ASP A 177 9.39 -21.35 3.62
C ASP A 177 10.39 -20.78 4.63
N LYS A 178 11.68 -20.75 4.27
CA LYS A 178 12.77 -20.21 5.09
C LYS A 178 12.81 -18.68 5.11
N ILE A 179 12.38 -18.06 4.03
CA ILE A 179 12.44 -16.60 3.81
C ILE A 179 11.14 -15.92 4.26
N ASP A 180 10.00 -16.59 4.16
CA ASP A 180 8.68 -16.04 4.49
C ASP A 180 8.62 -15.40 5.89
N PRO A 181 9.19 -15.96 6.98
CA PRO A 181 9.19 -15.31 8.29
C PRO A 181 9.85 -13.93 8.31
N TYR A 182 10.89 -13.72 7.50
CA TYR A 182 11.57 -12.43 7.40
C TYR A 182 10.76 -11.38 6.65
N LEU A 183 9.81 -11.81 5.84
CA LEU A 183 8.94 -10.95 5.05
C LEU A 183 7.60 -10.69 5.75
N GLN A 184 7.28 -11.44 6.82
CA GLN A 184 6.02 -11.34 7.55
C GLN A 184 5.65 -9.91 7.97
N PRO A 185 6.57 -9.07 8.51
CA PRO A 185 6.23 -7.69 8.86
C PRO A 185 5.74 -6.82 7.70
N LEU A 186 6.15 -7.15 6.48
CA LEU A 186 5.69 -6.46 5.27
C LEU A 186 4.25 -6.87 4.91
N TYR A 187 3.93 -8.17 5.08
CA TYR A 187 2.56 -8.68 4.90
C TYR A 187 1.61 -8.06 5.92
N ASP A 188 1.99 -8.06 7.21
CA ASP A 188 1.19 -7.52 8.30
C ASP A 188 0.84 -6.04 8.06
N ALA A 189 1.81 -5.24 7.60
CA ALA A 189 1.57 -3.85 7.28
C ALA A 189 0.61 -3.68 6.08
N LEU A 190 0.70 -4.53 5.06
CA LEU A 190 -0.23 -4.49 3.92
C LEU A 190 -1.65 -4.90 4.32
N GLU A 191 -1.80 -5.88 5.22
CA GLU A 191 -3.09 -6.36 5.73
C GLU A 191 -3.84 -5.29 6.54
N ASP A 192 -3.13 -4.40 7.23
CA ASP A 192 -3.71 -3.23 7.88
C ASP A 192 -4.28 -2.20 6.88
N MET A 193 -3.79 -2.20 5.65
CA MET A 193 -4.05 -1.14 4.65
C MET A 193 -4.97 -1.56 3.52
N ILE A 194 -4.96 -2.85 3.20
CA ILE A 194 -5.68 -3.43 2.05
C ILE A 194 -6.53 -4.60 2.53
N PRO A 195 -7.84 -4.63 2.23
CA PRO A 195 -8.68 -5.77 2.56
C PRO A 195 -8.11 -7.10 2.03
N ALA A 196 -8.19 -8.17 2.83
CA ALA A 196 -7.51 -9.43 2.56
C ALA A 196 -7.82 -10.03 1.16
N ALA A 197 -9.07 -9.96 0.71
CA ALA A 197 -9.45 -10.44 -0.62
C ALA A 197 -8.75 -9.66 -1.74
N LYS A 198 -8.66 -8.32 -1.59
CA LYS A 198 -8.01 -7.44 -2.57
C LYS A 198 -6.49 -7.58 -2.54
N LEU A 199 -5.91 -7.74 -1.35
CA LEU A 199 -4.48 -8.01 -1.21
C LEU A 199 -4.08 -9.31 -1.90
N LYS A 200 -4.87 -10.37 -1.72
CA LYS A 200 -4.67 -11.65 -2.40
C LYS A 200 -4.71 -11.48 -3.92
N GLU A 201 -5.73 -10.79 -4.45
CA GLU A 201 -5.84 -10.49 -5.89
C GLU A 201 -4.61 -9.73 -6.42
N TYR A 202 -4.15 -8.70 -5.69
CA TYR A 202 -2.98 -7.92 -6.07
C TYR A 202 -1.69 -8.73 -6.07
N MET A 203 -1.56 -9.69 -5.16
CA MET A 203 -0.40 -10.58 -5.13
C MET A 203 -0.44 -11.62 -6.24
N GLU A 204 -1.59 -12.23 -6.51
CA GLU A 204 -1.77 -13.18 -7.60
C GLU A 204 -1.57 -12.55 -8.98
N SER A 205 -2.01 -11.29 -9.16
CA SER A 205 -1.81 -10.51 -10.39
C SER A 205 -0.44 -9.82 -10.49
N ASN A 206 0.45 -10.00 -9.51
CA ASN A 206 1.75 -9.34 -9.42
C ASN A 206 1.70 -7.80 -9.42
N VAL A 207 0.59 -7.21 -8.98
CA VAL A 207 0.47 -5.78 -8.69
C VAL A 207 1.25 -5.45 -7.41
N ILE A 208 1.18 -6.32 -6.40
CA ILE A 208 2.04 -6.25 -5.20
C ILE A 208 2.97 -7.45 -5.22
N GLN A 209 4.26 -7.20 -5.09
CA GLN A 209 5.30 -8.22 -5.07
C GLN A 209 6.13 -8.06 -3.79
N ILE A 210 6.27 -9.14 -3.04
CA ILE A 210 7.18 -9.22 -1.89
C ILE A 210 8.22 -10.27 -2.22
N ALA A 211 9.49 -9.87 -2.25
CA ALA A 211 10.56 -10.79 -2.62
C ALA A 211 11.90 -10.41 -1.96
N PRO A 212 12.73 -11.41 -1.65
CA PRO A 212 14.09 -11.16 -1.19
C PRO A 212 14.88 -10.31 -2.17
N LEU A 213 15.81 -9.53 -1.66
CA LEU A 213 16.64 -8.61 -2.44
C LEU A 213 17.37 -9.30 -3.63
N ALA A 214 17.78 -10.54 -3.46
CA ALA A 214 18.47 -11.31 -4.52
C ALA A 214 17.62 -11.46 -5.80
N PHE A 215 16.30 -11.47 -5.69
CA PHE A 215 15.38 -11.62 -6.83
C PHE A 215 15.18 -10.32 -7.63
N MET A 216 15.77 -9.20 -7.19
CA MET A 216 15.72 -7.92 -7.89
C MET A 216 16.80 -7.80 -8.98
N ARG A 217 17.76 -8.72 -9.01
CA ARG A 217 18.88 -8.69 -9.96
C ARG A 217 18.39 -8.81 -11.41
N GLY A 218 18.91 -7.94 -12.28
CA GLY A 218 18.61 -7.97 -13.73
C GLY A 218 17.24 -7.40 -14.12
N ARG A 219 16.47 -6.88 -13.16
CA ARG A 219 15.16 -6.27 -13.42
C ARG A 219 15.31 -4.74 -13.60
N THR A 220 14.40 -4.14 -14.34
CA THR A 220 14.13 -2.70 -14.36
C THR A 220 12.72 -2.50 -13.81
N LEU A 221 12.59 -1.71 -12.75
CA LEU A 221 11.36 -1.56 -12.00
C LEU A 221 10.73 -0.21 -12.34
N SER A 222 9.84 -0.20 -13.32
CA SER A 222 9.14 0.98 -13.80
C SER A 222 7.67 1.00 -13.35
N ASP A 223 7.05 2.18 -13.35
CA ASP A 223 5.65 2.41 -12.93
C ASP A 223 5.37 1.82 -11.53
N ALA A 224 6.31 1.96 -10.58
CA ALA A 224 6.25 1.27 -9.30
C ALA A 224 6.73 2.13 -8.13
N VAL A 225 6.18 1.86 -6.94
CA VAL A 225 6.86 2.21 -5.68
C VAL A 225 7.62 0.99 -5.21
N ILE A 226 8.91 1.18 -4.95
CA ILE A 226 9.86 0.13 -4.59
C ILE A 226 10.36 0.42 -3.18
N ILE A 227 10.27 -0.55 -2.28
CA ILE A 227 10.71 -0.40 -0.90
C ILE A 227 11.78 -1.44 -0.59
N LEU A 228 12.93 -0.99 -0.11
CA LEU A 228 13.94 -1.84 0.50
C LEU A 228 13.94 -1.61 2.00
N ASP A 229 13.46 -2.59 2.74
CA ASP A 229 13.43 -2.56 4.20
C ASP A 229 14.69 -3.21 4.79
N GLU A 230 15.08 -2.77 6.01
CA GLU A 230 16.29 -3.24 6.72
C GLU A 230 17.58 -3.12 5.90
N ALA A 231 17.70 -2.02 5.15
CA ALA A 231 18.79 -1.83 4.19
C ALA A 231 20.18 -1.74 4.83
N GLN A 232 20.31 -1.47 6.14
CA GLN A 232 21.57 -1.54 6.87
C GLN A 232 22.24 -2.91 6.77
N ASN A 233 21.44 -3.95 6.54
CA ASN A 233 21.88 -5.33 6.40
C ASN A 233 22.21 -5.72 4.95
N THR A 234 22.39 -4.74 4.06
CA THR A 234 22.89 -4.96 2.71
C THR A 234 24.40 -4.74 2.63
N THR A 235 25.08 -5.55 1.82
CA THR A 235 26.44 -5.25 1.40
C THR A 235 26.46 -4.12 0.36
N THR A 236 27.62 -3.50 0.15
CA THR A 236 27.82 -2.49 -0.90
C THR A 236 27.37 -2.95 -2.28
N HIS A 237 27.66 -4.21 -2.62
CA HIS A 237 27.27 -4.78 -3.91
C HIS A 237 25.76 -4.94 -4.03
N GLN A 238 25.08 -5.37 -2.96
CA GLN A 238 23.64 -5.57 -2.92
C GLN A 238 22.88 -4.25 -3.03
N ILE A 239 23.25 -3.22 -2.27
CA ILE A 239 22.57 -1.93 -2.34
C ILE A 239 22.79 -1.24 -3.70
N LYS A 240 24.02 -1.30 -4.23
CA LYS A 240 24.29 -0.80 -5.59
C LYS A 240 23.45 -1.52 -6.63
N MET A 241 23.38 -2.84 -6.56
CA MET A 241 22.53 -3.65 -7.44
C MET A 241 21.07 -3.21 -7.35
N PHE A 242 20.55 -2.96 -6.15
CA PHE A 242 19.16 -2.57 -5.93
C PHE A 242 18.86 -1.15 -6.43
N LEU A 243 19.64 -0.16 -6.05
CA LEU A 243 19.43 1.23 -6.44
C LEU A 243 19.45 1.43 -7.96
N THR A 244 20.23 0.62 -8.68
CA THR A 244 20.27 0.64 -10.14
C THR A 244 19.06 -0.04 -10.81
N ARG A 245 18.06 -0.49 -10.05
CA ARG A 245 16.79 -1.04 -10.57
C ARG A 245 15.72 0.02 -10.81
N LEU A 246 15.91 1.23 -10.26
CA LEU A 246 14.97 2.34 -10.44
C LEU A 246 14.75 2.61 -11.94
N GLY A 247 13.52 2.45 -12.38
CA GLY A 247 13.09 2.65 -13.75
C GLY A 247 12.26 3.91 -13.94
N MET A 248 11.66 4.05 -15.10
CA MET A 248 10.82 5.22 -15.43
C MET A 248 9.54 5.22 -14.59
N ASN A 249 9.09 6.42 -14.19
CA ASN A 249 7.89 6.62 -13.39
C ASN A 249 7.86 5.72 -12.14
N ALA A 250 8.99 5.62 -11.46
CA ALA A 250 9.13 4.83 -10.25
C ALA A 250 9.69 5.67 -9.11
N LYS A 251 9.26 5.35 -7.90
CA LYS A 251 9.80 5.94 -6.67
C LYS A 251 10.38 4.84 -5.79
N MET A 252 11.46 5.14 -5.12
CA MET A 252 12.16 4.18 -4.26
C MET A 252 12.30 4.72 -2.84
N ILE A 253 11.93 3.92 -1.86
CA ILE A 253 12.12 4.21 -0.44
C ILE A 253 13.06 3.15 0.13
N VAL A 254 14.11 3.60 0.78
CA VAL A 254 15.07 2.73 1.47
C VAL A 254 14.97 3.00 2.96
N THR A 255 14.51 2.02 3.73
CA THR A 255 14.42 2.15 5.19
C THR A 255 15.56 1.40 5.86
N GLY A 256 16.00 1.89 7.01
CA GLY A 256 17.07 1.24 7.74
C GLY A 256 17.34 1.85 9.12
N ASP A 257 18.02 1.05 9.94
CA ASP A 257 18.52 1.44 11.26
C ASP A 257 20.04 1.27 11.30
N MET A 258 20.76 2.38 11.37
CA MET A 258 22.22 2.37 11.37
C MET A 258 22.83 1.79 12.65
N THR A 259 22.02 1.61 13.69
CA THR A 259 22.46 1.05 14.98
C THR A 259 22.30 -0.48 15.04
N GLN A 260 21.53 -1.07 14.11
CA GLN A 260 21.20 -2.50 14.08
C GLN A 260 21.77 -3.18 12.82
N ILE A 261 23.09 -3.17 12.70
CA ILE A 261 23.77 -3.83 11.58
C ILE A 261 24.14 -5.25 11.98
N ASP A 262 23.46 -6.24 11.39
CA ASP A 262 23.64 -7.67 11.65
C ASP A 262 24.62 -8.34 10.65
N LEU A 263 25.30 -7.55 9.84
CA LEU A 263 26.31 -8.08 8.90
C LEU A 263 27.54 -8.62 9.66
N PRO A 264 28.20 -9.68 9.14
CA PRO A 264 29.46 -10.14 9.68
C PRO A 264 30.49 -9.01 9.77
N ALA A 265 31.34 -9.01 10.79
CA ALA A 265 32.34 -7.96 11.04
C ALA A 265 33.32 -7.71 9.88
N SER A 266 33.44 -8.68 8.97
CA SER A 266 34.24 -8.58 7.74
C SER A 266 33.54 -7.82 6.60
N GLN A 267 32.25 -7.46 6.77
CA GLN A 267 31.46 -6.77 5.76
C GLN A 267 31.02 -5.41 6.24
N THR A 268 31.08 -4.44 5.35
CA THR A 268 30.62 -3.07 5.61
C THR A 268 29.19 -2.91 5.10
N SER A 269 28.34 -2.25 5.89
CA SER A 269 26.98 -1.91 5.45
C SER A 269 27.02 -1.05 4.20
N GLY A 270 26.39 -1.52 3.15
CA GLY A 270 26.24 -0.79 1.90
C GLY A 270 25.39 0.46 2.04
N LEU A 271 24.43 0.47 2.99
CA LEU A 271 23.60 1.63 3.28
C LEU A 271 24.45 2.83 3.71
N VAL A 272 25.41 2.62 4.62
CA VAL A 272 26.34 3.68 5.09
C VAL A 272 27.08 4.31 3.91
N GLN A 273 27.58 3.47 3.02
CA GLN A 273 28.33 3.94 1.86
C GLN A 273 27.41 4.66 0.84
N ALA A 274 26.22 4.13 0.58
CA ALA A 274 25.26 4.73 -0.34
C ALA A 274 24.86 6.14 0.12
N ILE A 275 24.58 6.32 1.41
CA ILE A 275 24.26 7.61 2.01
C ILE A 275 25.39 8.62 1.78
N GLY A 276 26.65 8.21 2.02
CA GLY A 276 27.82 9.09 1.83
C GLY A 276 27.97 9.59 0.39
N ILE A 277 27.61 8.74 -0.59
CA ILE A 277 27.71 9.06 -2.02
C ILE A 277 26.53 9.93 -2.49
N LEU A 278 25.30 9.62 -2.03
CA LEU A 278 24.07 10.16 -2.58
C LEU A 278 23.56 11.41 -1.83
N LYS A 279 24.21 11.82 -0.76
CA LYS A 279 23.77 12.93 0.12
C LYS A 279 23.45 14.24 -0.60
N ASN A 280 24.09 14.51 -1.75
CA ASN A 280 23.96 15.76 -2.49
C ASN A 280 23.46 15.54 -3.94
N VAL A 281 22.84 14.41 -4.22
CA VAL A 281 22.30 14.10 -5.55
C VAL A 281 20.87 14.63 -5.64
N GLU A 282 20.57 15.40 -6.69
CA GLU A 282 19.22 15.90 -6.98
C GLU A 282 18.24 14.74 -7.16
N GLY A 283 17.03 14.86 -6.63
CA GLY A 283 16.02 13.79 -6.64
C GLY A 283 16.24 12.69 -5.58
N CYS A 284 17.32 12.80 -4.77
CA CYS A 284 17.63 11.90 -3.66
C CYS A 284 17.57 12.68 -2.34
N LEU A 285 16.70 12.27 -1.43
CA LEU A 285 16.62 12.84 -0.09
C LEU A 285 17.05 11.83 0.96
N LEU A 286 17.99 12.27 1.82
CA LEU A 286 18.36 11.55 3.03
C LEU A 286 17.59 12.13 4.21
N TYR A 287 16.78 11.30 4.82
CA TYR A 287 16.05 11.63 6.03
C TYR A 287 16.52 10.75 7.20
N THR A 288 16.88 11.36 8.33
CA THR A 288 17.26 10.68 9.56
C THR A 288 16.33 11.09 10.69
N SER A 289 15.75 10.13 11.42
CA SER A 289 15.06 10.38 12.69
C SER A 289 16.04 10.08 13.85
N ASP A 290 16.10 10.95 14.83
CA ASP A 290 16.83 10.71 16.06
C ASP A 290 15.92 9.96 17.07
N ALA A 291 16.51 9.12 17.92
CA ALA A 291 15.79 8.33 18.92
C ALA A 291 15.07 9.19 19.99
N ALA A 292 15.30 10.48 20.01
CA ALA A 292 14.70 11.43 20.96
C ALA A 292 13.35 12.01 20.51
N ASP A 293 12.86 11.64 19.31
CA ASP A 293 11.63 12.19 18.71
C ASP A 293 10.42 11.25 18.85
N ASP A 294 10.53 10.14 19.62
CA ASP A 294 9.45 9.18 19.89
C ASP A 294 8.78 9.40 21.25
#